data_0cfdc4b19effa7ee795392430b8fcf26
#
_entry.id   0cfdc4b19effa7ee795392430b8fcf26
#
_cell.length_a   1.000
_cell.length_b   1.000
_cell.length_c   1.000
_cell.angle_alpha   90.00
_cell.angle_beta   90.00
_cell.angle_gamma   90.00
#
_symmetry.space_group_name_H-M   'P 1'
#
loop_
_entity.id
_entity.type
_entity.pdbx_description
1 polymer ?
#
loop_
_entity_poly.entity_id
_entity_poly.type
_entity_poly.pdbx_seq_one_letter_code
_entity_poly.pdbx_strand_id
1 'polypeptide(L)'
;RWDSQRRSRKNPNHLLDLLGPLITSKTRLKLLSRFFLNQSVDGYLQGLSKELDENTNSIRVELNRLEKAGLLASKTKGRRKLYSVNTSHPLTSDLTSIVRKVSGIDALIERVTANLPSLEQVWVCGDLSRGLPSEYIETTLIGADLDRRYIKRLTNKAQSLTGKTITVKVKEETELSGTKDGLLVWQKENEK
;
A
#
# COMPACT_ATOMS: atom_id res chain seq x y z
N ARG A 1 -41.91 5.76 -16.67
CA ARG A 1 -40.83 4.77 -16.65
C ARG A 1 -39.57 5.49 -16.21
N TRP A 2 -39.28 5.36 -14.93
CA TRP A 2 -38.08 5.88 -14.28
C TRP A 2 -37.01 4.81 -14.32
N ASP A 3 -36.00 5.02 -15.13
CA ASP A 3 -34.80 4.18 -15.12
C ASP A 3 -33.72 4.94 -14.35
N SER A 4 -33.69 4.66 -13.06
CA SER A 4 -32.67 5.18 -12.12
C SER A 4 -31.41 4.36 -12.26
N GLN A 5 -30.54 4.75 -13.20
CA GLN A 5 -29.15 4.30 -13.18
C GLN A 5 -28.49 4.79 -11.89
N ARG A 6 -28.52 3.96 -10.87
CA ARG A 6 -27.63 4.07 -9.71
C ARG A 6 -26.21 3.94 -10.24
N ARG A 7 -25.56 5.07 -10.48
CA ARG A 7 -24.11 5.12 -10.58
C ARG A 7 -23.57 4.59 -9.25
N SER A 8 -23.17 3.34 -9.23
CA SER A 8 -22.39 2.73 -8.16
C SER A 8 -21.17 3.62 -7.93
N ARG A 9 -21.19 4.38 -6.84
CA ARG A 9 -19.98 5.04 -6.33
C ARG A 9 -18.99 3.93 -6.08
N LYS A 10 -18.00 3.77 -6.98
CA LYS A 10 -16.87 2.85 -6.75
C LYS A 10 -16.21 3.29 -5.45
N ASN A 11 -16.38 2.46 -4.44
CA ASN A 11 -15.88 2.67 -3.09
C ASN A 11 -14.34 2.71 -3.15
N PRO A 12 -13.66 3.68 -2.51
CA PRO A 12 -12.19 3.79 -2.55
C PRO A 12 -11.44 2.62 -1.90
N ASN A 13 -12.14 1.72 -1.23
CA ASN A 13 -11.56 0.56 -0.56
C ASN A 13 -11.69 -0.73 -1.40
N HIS A 14 -10.99 -0.78 -2.53
CA HIS A 14 -10.90 -1.97 -3.38
C HIS A 14 -10.49 -3.24 -2.58
N LEU A 15 -9.66 -3.08 -1.56
CA LEU A 15 -9.28 -4.14 -0.61
C LEU A 15 -10.50 -4.70 0.14
N LEU A 16 -11.39 -3.82 0.62
CA LEU A 16 -12.61 -4.22 1.34
C LEU A 16 -13.60 -4.94 0.42
N ASP A 17 -13.69 -4.52 -0.84
CA ASP A 17 -14.61 -5.12 -1.81
C ASP A 17 -14.17 -6.52 -2.24
N LEU A 18 -12.86 -6.74 -2.44
CA LEU A 18 -12.32 -8.03 -2.88
C LEU A 18 -12.14 -9.05 -1.74
N LEU A 19 -11.66 -8.60 -0.59
CA LEU A 19 -11.43 -9.49 0.56
C LEU A 19 -12.59 -9.52 1.56
N GLY A 20 -13.54 -8.60 1.46
CA GLY A 20 -14.72 -8.53 2.34
C GLY A 20 -15.49 -9.85 2.46
N PRO A 21 -15.73 -10.60 1.38
CA PRO A 21 -16.36 -11.92 1.45
C PRO A 21 -15.56 -12.95 2.26
N LEU A 22 -14.23 -12.81 2.30
CA LEU A 22 -13.33 -13.72 3.03
C LEU A 22 -13.02 -13.22 4.44
N ILE A 23 -12.94 -11.90 4.62
CA ILE A 23 -12.55 -11.26 5.87
C ILE A 23 -13.62 -10.24 6.26
N THR A 24 -14.51 -10.63 7.13
CA THR A 24 -15.68 -9.82 7.56
C THR A 24 -15.32 -8.61 8.43
N SER A 25 -14.17 -8.62 9.10
CA SER A 25 -13.73 -7.52 9.97
C SER A 25 -13.03 -6.43 9.16
N LYS A 26 -13.67 -5.27 9.00
CA LYS A 26 -13.07 -4.08 8.35
C LYS A 26 -11.80 -3.63 9.06
N THR A 27 -11.79 -3.63 10.39
CA THR A 27 -10.62 -3.29 11.21
C THR A 27 -9.44 -4.23 10.92
N ARG A 28 -9.71 -5.55 10.77
CA ARG A 28 -8.67 -6.53 10.39
C ARG A 28 -8.08 -6.24 9.01
N LEU A 29 -8.92 -5.96 8.02
CA LEU A 29 -8.47 -5.61 6.67
C LEU A 29 -7.58 -4.36 6.67
N LYS A 30 -7.96 -3.32 7.41
CA LYS A 30 -7.14 -2.12 7.57
C LYS A 30 -5.80 -2.42 8.23
N LEU A 31 -5.77 -3.26 9.28
CA LEU A 31 -4.53 -3.67 9.95
C LEU A 31 -3.65 -4.54 9.04
N LEU A 32 -4.23 -5.47 8.28
CA LEU A 32 -3.48 -6.25 7.30
C LEU A 32 -2.85 -5.34 6.23
N SER A 33 -3.61 -4.39 5.69
CA SER A 33 -3.06 -3.40 4.76
C SER A 33 -1.91 -2.61 5.39
N ARG A 34 -2.12 -2.08 6.61
CA ARG A 34 -1.15 -1.24 7.31
C ARG A 34 0.19 -1.94 7.56
N PHE A 35 0.16 -3.20 7.93
CA PHE A 35 1.36 -3.95 8.28
C PHE A 35 1.98 -4.69 7.09
N PHE A 36 1.18 -5.31 6.23
CA PHE A 36 1.69 -6.17 5.16
C PHE A 36 1.98 -5.42 3.85
N LEU A 37 1.46 -4.22 3.64
CA LEU A 37 1.88 -3.40 2.51
C LEU A 37 3.31 -2.88 2.71
N ASN A 38 3.64 -2.46 3.93
CA ASN A 38 5.00 -2.04 4.30
C ASN A 38 5.40 -2.72 5.61
N GLN A 39 6.22 -3.76 5.52
CA GLN A 39 6.67 -4.55 6.68
C GLN A 39 7.63 -3.82 7.61
N SER A 40 8.19 -2.68 7.17
CA SER A 40 9.12 -1.88 7.99
C SER A 40 8.41 -0.98 9.00
N VAL A 41 7.08 -0.94 8.98
CA VAL A 41 6.32 -0.06 9.86
C VAL A 41 5.84 -0.76 11.11
N ASP A 42 6.07 -0.10 12.24
CA ASP A 42 5.58 -0.50 13.54
C ASP A 42 4.34 0.32 13.94
N GLY A 43 3.62 -0.14 14.95
CA GLY A 43 2.46 0.61 15.46
C GLY A 43 2.14 0.35 16.91
N TYR A 44 1.75 1.42 17.62
CA TYR A 44 1.15 1.33 18.96
C TYR A 44 -0.38 1.33 18.85
N LEU A 45 -1.06 0.66 19.77
CA LEU A 45 -2.52 0.57 19.81
C LEU A 45 -3.23 1.93 19.58
N GLN A 46 -2.85 2.96 20.31
CA GLN A 46 -3.49 4.28 20.22
C GLN A 46 -3.14 5.01 18.90
N GLY A 47 -1.90 4.83 18.40
CA GLY A 47 -1.50 5.37 17.10
C GLY A 47 -2.33 4.75 15.98
N LEU A 48 -2.39 3.42 15.94
CA LEU A 48 -3.17 2.68 14.95
C LEU A 48 -4.66 3.01 14.98
N SER A 49 -5.24 3.22 16.18
CA SER A 49 -6.64 3.62 16.32
C SER A 49 -6.91 4.97 15.64
N LYS A 50 -6.02 5.95 15.83
CA LYS A 50 -6.11 7.27 15.18
C LYS A 50 -5.82 7.20 13.68
N GLU A 51 -4.75 6.51 13.28
CA GLU A 51 -4.34 6.38 11.87
C GLU A 51 -5.42 5.72 11.01
N LEU A 52 -6.08 4.69 11.54
CA LEU A 52 -7.06 3.90 10.80
C LEU A 52 -8.50 4.38 10.98
N ASP A 53 -8.70 5.42 11.80
CA ASP A 53 -10.03 5.90 12.20
C ASP A 53 -10.93 4.74 12.67
N GLU A 54 -10.44 4.01 13.68
CA GLU A 54 -11.10 2.84 14.25
C GLU A 54 -11.14 2.90 15.77
N ASN A 55 -12.15 2.28 16.34
CA ASN A 55 -12.26 2.18 17.80
C ASN A 55 -11.06 1.43 18.40
N THR A 56 -10.48 1.97 19.47
CA THR A 56 -9.31 1.41 20.15
C THR A 56 -9.53 -0.04 20.60
N ASN A 57 -10.76 -0.39 21.03
CA ASN A 57 -11.05 -1.76 21.44
C ASN A 57 -11.10 -2.72 20.26
N SER A 58 -11.65 -2.28 19.11
CA SER A 58 -11.65 -3.07 17.87
C SER A 58 -10.22 -3.34 17.40
N ILE A 59 -9.37 -2.31 17.41
CA ILE A 59 -7.93 -2.47 17.10
C ILE A 59 -7.27 -3.45 18.07
N ARG A 60 -7.51 -3.32 19.40
CA ARG A 60 -6.91 -4.22 20.40
C ARG A 60 -7.29 -5.69 20.15
N VAL A 61 -8.57 -5.95 19.89
CA VAL A 61 -9.06 -7.32 19.64
C VAL A 61 -8.36 -7.92 18.41
N GLU A 62 -8.25 -7.16 17.33
CA GLU A 62 -7.65 -7.66 16.10
C GLU A 62 -6.12 -7.78 16.22
N LEU A 63 -5.43 -6.86 16.89
CA LEU A 63 -4.00 -6.98 17.17
C LEU A 63 -3.70 -8.24 17.99
N ASN A 64 -4.48 -8.52 19.04
CA ASN A 64 -4.31 -9.72 19.85
C ASN A 64 -4.54 -11.00 19.03
N ARG A 65 -5.51 -11.00 18.10
CA ARG A 65 -5.75 -12.13 17.20
C ARG A 65 -4.60 -12.36 16.25
N LEU A 66 -4.09 -11.31 15.62
CA LEU A 66 -2.97 -11.39 14.68
C LEU A 66 -1.68 -11.80 15.39
N GLU A 67 -1.46 -11.31 16.61
CA GLU A 67 -0.32 -11.72 17.45
C GLU A 67 -0.44 -13.18 17.89
N LYS A 68 -1.60 -13.62 18.36
CA LYS A 68 -1.86 -15.01 18.73
C LYS A 68 -1.66 -15.98 17.54
N ALA A 69 -2.00 -15.52 16.35
CA ALA A 69 -1.74 -16.26 15.11
C ALA A 69 -0.28 -16.25 14.69
N GLY A 70 0.60 -15.49 15.37
CA GLY A 70 2.01 -15.34 15.01
C GLY A 70 2.30 -14.44 13.82
N LEU A 71 1.28 -13.81 13.23
CA LEU A 71 1.42 -12.90 12.08
C LEU A 71 2.03 -11.56 12.47
N LEU A 72 1.76 -11.09 13.68
CA LEU A 72 2.42 -9.95 14.28
C LEU A 72 3.27 -10.40 15.46
N ALA A 73 4.41 -9.77 15.62
CA ALA A 73 5.22 -9.80 16.83
C ALA A 73 4.99 -8.52 17.63
N SER A 74 5.27 -8.57 18.93
CA SER A 74 5.23 -7.36 19.75
C SER A 74 6.42 -7.25 20.66
N LYS A 75 6.81 -6.00 20.94
CA LYS A 75 7.87 -5.67 21.92
C LYS A 75 7.32 -4.63 22.89
N THR A 76 7.58 -4.81 24.19
CA THR A 76 7.22 -3.82 25.20
C THR A 76 8.27 -2.72 25.21
N LYS A 77 7.85 -1.46 24.98
CA LYS A 77 8.69 -0.27 25.06
C LYS A 77 8.11 0.69 26.12
N GLY A 78 8.68 0.67 27.30
CA GLY A 78 8.12 1.34 28.49
C GLY A 78 6.76 0.72 28.87
N ARG A 79 5.72 1.55 28.96
CA ARG A 79 4.33 1.10 29.28
C ARG A 79 3.50 0.76 28.04
N ARG A 80 4.10 0.76 26.84
CA ARG A 80 3.38 0.59 25.57
C ARG A 80 3.88 -0.66 24.85
N LYS A 81 2.98 -1.34 24.18
CA LYS A 81 3.24 -2.49 23.32
C LYS A 81 3.33 -2.02 21.87
N LEU A 82 4.50 -2.24 21.26
CA LEU A 82 4.78 -1.93 19.87
C LEU A 82 4.60 -3.19 19.04
N TYR A 83 3.78 -3.14 18.01
CA TYR A 83 3.48 -4.26 17.11
C TYR A 83 4.22 -4.08 15.80
N SER A 84 4.75 -5.16 15.25
CA SER A 84 5.41 -5.25 13.94
C SER A 84 5.05 -6.55 13.23
N VAL A 85 5.30 -6.63 11.94
CA VAL A 85 5.14 -7.87 11.19
C VAL A 85 6.14 -8.91 11.68
N ASN A 86 5.68 -10.15 11.86
CA ASN A 86 6.58 -11.28 12.05
C ASN A 86 7.04 -11.79 10.67
N THR A 87 8.20 -11.32 10.23
CA THR A 87 8.77 -11.67 8.92
C THR A 87 9.15 -13.15 8.79
N SER A 88 9.29 -13.87 9.91
CA SER A 88 9.61 -15.30 9.92
C SER A 88 8.36 -16.20 9.84
N HIS A 89 7.15 -15.63 9.86
CA HIS A 89 5.93 -16.43 9.76
C HIS A 89 5.73 -16.94 8.32
N PRO A 90 5.41 -18.24 8.10
CA PRO A 90 5.31 -18.82 6.77
C PRO A 90 4.37 -18.11 5.79
N LEU A 91 3.28 -17.52 6.30
CA LEU A 91 2.29 -16.81 5.46
C LEU A 91 2.62 -15.34 5.22
N THR A 92 3.73 -14.82 5.73
CA THR A 92 4.01 -13.37 5.63
C THR A 92 4.19 -12.92 4.18
N SER A 93 4.94 -13.68 3.37
CA SER A 93 5.14 -13.39 1.94
C SER A 93 3.82 -13.45 1.16
N ASP A 94 2.99 -14.46 1.42
CA ASP A 94 1.71 -14.65 0.73
C ASP A 94 0.73 -13.53 1.06
N LEU A 95 0.60 -13.17 2.35
CA LEU A 95 -0.24 -12.06 2.78
C LEU A 95 0.23 -10.72 2.19
N THR A 96 1.53 -10.48 2.12
CA THR A 96 2.10 -9.31 1.47
C THR A 96 1.73 -9.28 -0.01
N SER A 97 1.90 -10.39 -0.72
CA SER A 97 1.53 -10.52 -2.12
C SER A 97 0.04 -10.26 -2.35
N ILE A 98 -0.83 -10.84 -1.52
CA ILE A 98 -2.28 -10.62 -1.59
C ILE A 98 -2.61 -9.13 -1.37
N VAL A 99 -2.07 -8.51 -0.32
CA VAL A 99 -2.32 -7.10 -0.02
C VAL A 99 -1.83 -6.19 -1.15
N ARG A 100 -0.66 -6.43 -1.72
CA ARG A 100 -0.14 -5.69 -2.88
C ARG A 100 -1.02 -5.83 -4.12
N LYS A 101 -1.42 -7.05 -4.48
CA LYS A 101 -2.31 -7.30 -5.63
C LYS A 101 -3.64 -6.58 -5.47
N VAL A 102 -4.24 -6.67 -4.30
CA VAL A 102 -5.54 -6.05 -4.02
C VAL A 102 -5.44 -4.53 -3.90
N SER A 103 -4.31 -3.98 -3.48
CA SER A 103 -4.07 -2.53 -3.51
C SER A 103 -3.89 -1.96 -4.92
N GLY A 104 -3.69 -2.83 -5.92
CA GLY A 104 -3.49 -2.45 -7.31
C GLY A 104 -2.07 -1.98 -7.65
N ILE A 105 -1.15 -2.06 -6.69
CA ILE A 105 0.25 -1.62 -6.87
C ILE A 105 0.93 -2.46 -7.95
N ASP A 106 0.79 -3.78 -7.92
CA ASP A 106 1.45 -4.66 -8.89
C ASP A 106 0.96 -4.40 -10.32
N ALA A 107 -0.34 -4.21 -10.53
CA ALA A 107 -0.89 -3.88 -11.85
C ALA A 107 -0.43 -2.50 -12.36
N LEU A 108 -0.18 -1.55 -11.45
CA LEU A 108 0.39 -0.26 -11.81
C LEU A 108 1.86 -0.41 -12.25
N ILE A 109 2.64 -1.18 -11.49
CA ILE A 109 4.05 -1.45 -11.78
C ILE A 109 4.20 -2.08 -13.17
N GLU A 110 3.49 -3.18 -13.45
CA GLU A 110 3.55 -3.87 -14.75
C GLU A 110 3.29 -2.92 -15.93
N ARG A 111 2.33 -2.02 -15.81
CA ARG A 111 2.02 -1.05 -16.86
C ARG A 111 3.09 0.02 -17.04
N VAL A 112 3.72 0.43 -15.95
CA VAL A 112 4.78 1.45 -15.98
C VAL A 112 6.07 0.85 -16.54
N THR A 113 6.47 -0.34 -16.09
CA THR A 113 7.71 -1.00 -16.46
C THR A 113 7.73 -1.47 -17.92
N ALA A 114 6.59 -1.95 -18.45
CA ALA A 114 6.50 -2.49 -19.80
C ALA A 114 6.93 -1.50 -20.91
N ASN A 115 6.89 -0.20 -20.67
CA ASN A 115 7.10 0.83 -21.68
C ASN A 115 8.12 1.90 -21.27
N LEU A 116 8.86 1.68 -20.20
CA LEU A 116 9.92 2.58 -19.73
C LEU A 116 11.20 1.76 -19.50
N PRO A 117 11.94 1.42 -20.57
CA PRO A 117 13.13 0.55 -20.48
C PRO A 117 14.25 1.13 -19.61
N SER A 118 14.33 2.46 -19.51
CA SER A 118 15.29 3.17 -18.66
C SER A 118 14.81 3.36 -17.22
N LEU A 119 13.65 2.82 -16.85
CA LEU A 119 13.17 2.87 -15.47
C LEU A 119 13.99 1.90 -14.62
N GLU A 120 14.47 2.36 -13.49
CA GLU A 120 15.29 1.60 -12.56
C GLU A 120 14.56 1.29 -11.25
N GLN A 121 13.80 2.25 -10.72
CA GLN A 121 13.06 2.05 -9.48
C GLN A 121 11.69 2.73 -9.51
N VAL A 122 10.73 2.12 -8.81
CA VAL A 122 9.41 2.70 -8.54
C VAL A 122 9.21 2.73 -7.03
N TRP A 123 8.94 3.92 -6.51
CA TRP A 123 8.65 4.17 -5.11
C TRP A 123 7.22 4.66 -4.93
N VAL A 124 6.52 4.16 -3.94
CA VAL A 124 5.25 4.71 -3.46
C VAL A 124 5.54 5.55 -2.23
N CYS A 125 4.99 6.75 -2.17
CA CYS A 125 5.19 7.72 -1.10
C CYS A 125 3.88 8.05 -0.37
N GLY A 126 3.96 8.91 0.65
CA GLY A 126 2.80 9.39 1.40
C GLY A 126 2.11 8.31 2.24
N ASP A 127 0.80 8.43 2.41
CA ASP A 127 0.02 7.54 3.28
C ASP A 127 0.06 6.09 2.82
N LEU A 128 0.00 5.86 1.51
CA LEU A 128 0.00 4.51 0.96
C LEU A 128 1.32 3.78 1.25
N SER A 129 2.47 4.48 1.27
CA SER A 129 3.76 3.87 1.65
C SER A 129 3.78 3.37 3.09
N ARG A 130 2.94 3.95 3.94
CA ARG A 130 2.75 3.58 5.35
C ARG A 130 1.66 2.54 5.55
N GLY A 131 1.05 2.04 4.45
CA GLY A 131 -0.06 1.09 4.49
C GLY A 131 -1.40 1.71 4.90
N LEU A 132 -1.52 3.04 4.88
CA LEU A 132 -2.75 3.76 5.19
C LEU A 132 -3.65 3.87 3.96
N PRO A 133 -4.98 3.76 4.10
CA PRO A 133 -5.91 4.05 3.03
C PRO A 133 -5.73 5.50 2.55
N SER A 134 -5.65 5.70 1.23
CA SER A 134 -5.51 7.03 0.64
C SER A 134 -6.24 7.13 -0.69
N GLU A 135 -6.87 8.29 -0.93
CA GLU A 135 -7.40 8.70 -2.24
C GLU A 135 -6.28 9.19 -3.17
N TYR A 136 -5.10 9.46 -2.60
CA TYR A 136 -3.93 9.94 -3.32
C TYR A 136 -2.89 8.83 -3.41
N ILE A 137 -2.34 8.64 -4.60
CA ILE A 137 -1.19 7.75 -4.84
C ILE A 137 -0.03 8.64 -5.27
N GLU A 138 0.92 8.80 -4.37
CA GLU A 138 2.16 9.51 -4.67
C GLU A 138 3.23 8.50 -5.08
N THR A 139 3.80 8.69 -6.26
CA THR A 139 4.79 7.77 -6.83
C THR A 139 6.03 8.55 -7.26
N THR A 140 7.20 8.00 -7.00
CA THR A 140 8.47 8.49 -7.54
C THR A 140 9.05 7.43 -8.47
N LEU A 141 9.32 7.82 -9.71
CA LEU A 141 9.99 7.03 -10.72
C LEU A 141 11.45 7.48 -10.80
N ILE A 142 12.38 6.54 -10.74
CA ILE A 142 13.82 6.80 -10.85
C ILE A 142 14.33 6.11 -12.10
N GLY A 143 15.05 6.84 -12.94
CA GLY A 143 15.65 6.33 -14.16
C GLY A 143 16.10 7.46 -15.07
N ALA A 144 16.99 7.15 -16.01
CA ALA A 144 17.54 8.11 -16.98
C ALA A 144 16.56 8.34 -18.14
N ASP A 145 16.45 9.59 -18.60
CA ASP A 145 15.71 9.99 -19.81
C ASP A 145 14.28 9.43 -19.92
N LEU A 146 13.55 9.41 -18.80
CA LEU A 146 12.19 8.91 -18.77
C LEU A 146 11.22 9.82 -19.55
N ASP A 147 10.47 9.25 -20.50
CA ASP A 147 9.47 10.00 -21.30
C ASP A 147 8.33 10.55 -20.41
N ARG A 148 8.44 11.83 -20.05
CA ARG A 148 7.46 12.54 -19.24
C ARG A 148 6.08 12.64 -19.90
N ARG A 149 5.99 12.66 -21.23
CA ARG A 149 4.71 12.70 -21.96
C ARG A 149 4.01 11.36 -21.84
N TYR A 150 4.76 10.28 -21.99
CA TYR A 150 4.25 8.93 -21.79
C TYR A 150 3.80 8.70 -20.34
N ILE A 151 4.60 9.09 -19.37
CA ILE A 151 4.25 9.01 -17.93
C ILE A 151 2.96 9.75 -17.64
N LYS A 152 2.78 10.98 -18.16
CA LYS A 152 1.55 11.76 -17.99
C LYS A 152 0.32 11.05 -18.57
N ARG A 153 0.44 10.43 -19.76
CA ARG A 153 -0.65 9.64 -20.35
C ARG A 153 -1.01 8.42 -19.51
N LEU A 154 0.00 7.69 -19.02
CA LEU A 154 -0.22 6.55 -18.11
C LEU A 154 -0.90 6.98 -16.81
N THR A 155 -0.44 8.06 -16.21
CA THR A 155 -1.01 8.61 -14.97
C THR A 155 -2.48 8.95 -15.16
N ASN A 156 -2.84 9.67 -16.23
CA ASN A 156 -4.24 10.01 -16.53
C ASN A 156 -5.10 8.76 -16.74
N LYS A 157 -4.59 7.75 -17.45
CA LYS A 157 -5.29 6.48 -17.64
C LYS A 157 -5.47 5.71 -16.33
N ALA A 158 -4.44 5.68 -15.49
CA ALA A 158 -4.51 5.03 -14.19
C ALA A 158 -5.50 5.73 -13.26
N GLN A 159 -5.54 7.06 -13.23
CA GLN A 159 -6.52 7.85 -12.48
C GLN A 159 -7.95 7.54 -12.91
N SER A 160 -8.22 7.47 -14.24
CA SER A 160 -9.54 7.15 -14.74
C SER A 160 -10.00 5.73 -14.40
N LEU A 161 -9.07 4.77 -14.29
CA LEU A 161 -9.37 3.37 -13.95
C LEU A 161 -9.56 3.15 -12.46
N THR A 162 -8.77 3.82 -11.63
CA THR A 162 -8.76 3.61 -10.18
C THR A 162 -9.71 4.55 -9.43
N GLY A 163 -10.09 5.68 -10.04
CA GLY A 163 -10.81 6.76 -9.38
C GLY A 163 -9.97 7.54 -8.36
N LYS A 164 -8.66 7.25 -8.27
CA LYS A 164 -7.75 7.90 -7.32
C LYS A 164 -6.93 8.98 -8.01
N THR A 165 -6.54 9.99 -7.26
CA THR A 165 -5.57 11.01 -7.73
C THR A 165 -4.16 10.44 -7.67
N ILE A 166 -3.45 10.42 -8.81
CA ILE A 166 -2.09 9.89 -8.89
C ILE A 166 -1.13 11.01 -9.23
N THR A 167 -0.15 11.22 -8.37
CA THR A 167 0.94 12.17 -8.59
C THR A 167 2.23 11.42 -8.84
N VAL A 168 2.92 11.75 -9.92
CA VAL A 168 4.18 11.10 -10.29
C VAL A 168 5.30 12.14 -10.30
N LYS A 169 6.34 11.89 -9.52
CA LYS A 169 7.63 12.61 -9.56
C LYS A 169 8.62 11.75 -10.33
N VAL A 170 9.43 12.39 -11.17
CA VAL A 170 10.51 11.73 -11.92
C VAL A 170 11.82 12.28 -11.40
N LYS A 171 12.74 11.39 -11.03
CA LYS A 171 14.08 11.72 -10.54
C LYS A 171 15.13 10.93 -11.33
N GLU A 172 16.32 11.50 -11.48
CA GLU A 172 17.49 10.78 -11.95
C GLU A 172 18.16 10.04 -10.78
N GLU A 173 18.95 9.01 -11.08
CA GLU A 173 19.58 8.13 -10.10
C GLU A 173 20.44 8.88 -9.07
N THR A 174 21.04 10.00 -9.47
CA THR A 174 21.86 10.86 -8.60
C THR A 174 21.08 11.57 -7.50
N GLU A 175 19.74 11.62 -7.58
CA GLU A 175 18.88 12.31 -6.61
C GLU A 175 18.25 11.39 -5.54
N LEU A 176 18.84 10.23 -5.29
CA LEU A 176 18.34 9.19 -4.36
C LEU A 176 18.14 9.64 -2.90
N SER A 177 18.69 10.79 -2.51
CA SER A 177 18.59 11.30 -1.13
C SER A 177 17.18 11.72 -0.67
N GLY A 178 16.18 11.70 -1.55
CA GLY A 178 14.82 12.18 -1.27
C GLY A 178 13.72 11.12 -1.05
N THR A 179 14.06 9.81 -1.05
CA THR A 179 13.05 8.73 -0.92
C THR A 179 13.02 8.09 0.47
N LYS A 180 13.59 8.74 1.50
CA LYS A 180 13.67 8.18 2.87
C LYS A 180 12.34 7.76 3.49
N ASP A 181 11.22 8.33 3.03
CA ASP A 181 9.87 8.03 3.53
C ASP A 181 9.02 7.23 2.51
N GLY A 182 9.64 6.68 1.47
CA GLY A 182 8.96 5.88 0.44
C GLY A 182 9.06 4.37 0.67
N LEU A 183 8.12 3.63 0.10
CA LEU A 183 8.17 2.18 -0.04
C LEU A 183 8.67 1.85 -1.44
N LEU A 184 9.83 1.19 -1.54
CA LEU A 184 10.29 0.63 -2.81
C LEU A 184 9.35 -0.52 -3.21
N VAL A 185 8.68 -0.37 -4.34
CA VAL A 185 7.70 -1.35 -4.81
C VAL A 185 8.19 -2.13 -6.03
N TRP A 186 9.17 -1.59 -6.74
CA TRP A 186 9.82 -2.27 -7.86
C TRP A 186 11.24 -1.72 -8.09
N GLN A 187 12.14 -2.61 -8.46
CA GLN A 187 13.49 -2.29 -8.89
C GLN A 187 13.87 -3.21 -10.06
N LYS A 188 14.54 -2.63 -11.05
CA LYS A 188 15.10 -3.40 -12.17
C LYS A 188 16.13 -4.38 -11.65
N GLU A 189 16.01 -5.65 -12.04
CA GLU A 189 17.04 -6.63 -11.76
C GLU A 189 18.26 -6.30 -12.63
N ASN A 190 19.40 -6.04 -11.99
CA ASN A 190 20.67 -5.94 -12.71
C ASN A 190 21.05 -7.36 -13.11
N GLU A 191 20.96 -7.66 -14.40
CA GLU A 191 21.59 -8.87 -14.95
C GLU A 191 23.09 -8.84 -14.59
N LYS A 192 23.53 -9.81 -13.80
CA LYS A 192 24.94 -10.05 -13.49
C LYS A 192 25.61 -10.77 -14.64
#